data_ccb7ab53176d2fb38f9daea38d755247
#
_entry.id   ccb7ab53176d2fb38f9daea38d755247
#
_cell.length_a   1.000
_cell.length_b   1.000
_cell.length_c   1.000
_cell.angle_alpha   90.00
_cell.angle_beta   90.00
_cell.angle_gamma   90.00
#
_symmetry.space_group_name_H-M   'P 1'
#
loop_
_entity.id
_entity.type
_entity.pdbx_description
1 polymer ?
#
loop_
_entity_poly.entity_id
_entity_poly.type
_entity_poly.pdbx_seq_one_letter_code
_entity_poly.pdbx_strand_id
1 'polypeptide(L)'
;IKVAVASGAAAAKCVMDRMKNGNPDGWAFVEIMGCPGGCVNGGGQPIQPQYVRDTVDLKAVRAKALYDQDASMALRKSHESPVVKALYSEWYDGFGGHKAHHDLHTSYVPRKKYSK
;
A
#
# COMPACT_ATOMS: atom_id res chain seq x y z
N ILE A 1 16.00 -6.68 6.14
CA ILE A 1 15.58 -5.35 5.66
C ILE A 1 14.59 -4.79 6.67
N LYS A 2 14.82 -3.57 7.15
CA LYS A 2 13.90 -2.85 8.04
C LYS A 2 12.98 -1.97 7.22
N VAL A 3 11.69 -2.01 7.53
CA VAL A 3 10.65 -1.22 6.86
C VAL A 3 9.85 -0.48 7.92
N ALA A 4 9.52 0.79 7.66
CA ALA A 4 8.59 1.55 8.47
C ALA A 4 7.25 1.67 7.75
N VAL A 5 6.16 1.51 8.50
CA VAL A 5 4.79 1.72 8.00
C VAL A 5 4.10 2.73 8.90
N ALA A 6 3.56 3.78 8.32
CA ALA A 6 2.87 4.84 9.04
C ALA A 6 1.48 5.08 8.48
N SER A 7 0.49 5.24 9.35
CA SER A 7 -0.90 5.51 8.98
C SER A 7 -1.36 6.85 9.57
N GLY A 8 -1.75 7.76 8.71
CA GLY A 8 -2.20 9.10 9.08
C GLY A 8 -1.05 10.12 9.23
N ALA A 9 -1.41 11.39 9.19
CA ALA A 9 -0.46 12.50 9.13
C ALA A 9 0.45 12.60 10.37
N ALA A 10 -0.06 12.32 11.56
CA ALA A 10 0.73 12.38 12.79
C ALA A 10 1.84 11.32 12.81
N ALA A 11 1.52 10.07 12.42
CA ALA A 11 2.51 9.01 12.31
C ALA A 11 3.52 9.30 11.17
N ALA A 12 3.04 9.82 10.04
CA ALA A 12 3.90 10.25 8.95
C ALA A 12 4.92 11.31 9.39
N LYS A 13 4.47 12.32 10.18
CA LYS A 13 5.36 13.32 10.75
C LYS A 13 6.47 12.71 11.61
N CYS A 14 6.13 11.77 12.49
CA CYS A 14 7.12 11.08 13.32
C CYS A 14 8.18 10.36 12.47
N VAL A 15 7.76 9.64 11.42
CA VAL A 15 8.68 8.98 10.49
C VAL A 15 9.57 9.99 9.78
N MET A 16 8.99 11.08 9.27
CA MET A 16 9.74 12.13 8.57
C MET A 16 10.76 12.82 9.48
N ASP A 17 10.40 13.09 10.74
CA ASP A 17 11.33 13.69 11.69
C ASP A 17 12.52 12.75 11.98
N ARG A 18 12.29 11.44 12.10
CA ARG A 18 13.36 10.44 12.24
C ARG A 18 14.24 10.34 10.99
N MET A 19 13.64 10.40 9.80
CA MET A 19 14.39 10.41 8.54
C MET A 19 15.28 11.64 8.42
N LYS A 20 14.80 12.84 8.78
CA LYS A 20 15.58 14.08 8.81
C LYS A 20 16.76 14.01 9.79
N ASN A 21 16.62 13.26 10.86
CA ASN A 21 17.68 13.04 11.85
C ASN A 21 18.66 11.92 11.45
N GLY A 22 18.75 11.60 10.17
CA GLY A 22 19.74 10.66 9.64
C GLY A 22 19.28 9.20 9.67
N ASN A 23 17.98 8.92 9.74
CA ASN A 23 17.44 7.57 9.74
C ASN A 23 18.10 6.62 10.77
N PRO A 24 18.06 6.96 12.07
CA PRO A 24 18.76 6.19 13.10
C PRO A 24 18.29 4.73 13.21
N ASP A 25 17.08 4.44 12.70
CA ASP A 25 16.51 3.08 12.70
C ASP A 25 17.01 2.22 11.53
N GLY A 26 17.63 2.84 10.52
CA GLY A 26 18.15 2.15 9.33
C GLY A 26 17.03 1.57 8.46
N TRP A 27 15.93 2.31 8.26
CA TRP A 27 14.85 1.89 7.36
C TRP A 27 15.30 1.94 5.91
N ALA A 28 15.15 0.81 5.21
CA ALA A 28 15.42 0.72 3.78
C ALA A 28 14.19 1.12 2.93
N PHE A 29 13.00 1.05 3.52
CA PHE A 29 11.75 1.42 2.87
C PHE A 29 10.77 2.03 3.88
N VAL A 30 10.00 3.01 3.44
CA VAL A 30 8.97 3.68 4.25
C VAL A 30 7.67 3.73 3.47
N GLU A 31 6.61 3.17 4.04
CA GLU A 31 5.25 3.28 3.52
C GLU A 31 4.44 4.26 4.38
N ILE A 32 3.79 5.22 3.74
CA ILE A 32 2.91 6.18 4.40
C ILE A 32 1.52 6.07 3.80
N MET A 33 0.56 5.68 4.64
CA MET A 33 -0.86 5.64 4.29
C MET A 33 -1.56 6.89 4.83
N GLY A 34 -2.39 7.54 4.01
CA GLY A 34 -3.08 8.78 4.41
C GLY A 34 -4.16 8.57 5.47
N CYS A 35 -4.82 7.41 5.48
CA CYS A 35 -5.92 7.12 6.39
C CYS A 35 -5.40 6.58 7.73
N PRO A 36 -5.89 7.09 8.89
CA PRO A 36 -5.61 6.50 10.19
C PRO A 36 -6.07 5.04 10.26
N GLY A 37 -5.15 4.13 10.60
CA GLY A 37 -5.42 2.69 10.60
C GLY A 37 -5.27 2.01 9.23
N GLY A 38 -4.77 2.73 8.22
CA GLY A 38 -4.52 2.19 6.89
C GLY A 38 -5.74 2.14 5.98
N CYS A 39 -5.60 1.52 4.82
CA CYS A 39 -6.63 1.50 3.76
C CYS A 39 -7.93 0.81 4.18
N VAL A 40 -7.89 -0.12 5.11
CA VAL A 40 -9.09 -0.79 5.67
C VAL A 40 -10.02 0.17 6.43
N ASN A 41 -9.54 1.36 6.76
CA ASN A 41 -10.30 2.43 7.40
C ASN A 41 -10.45 3.66 6.49
N GLY A 42 -10.22 3.53 5.20
CA GLY A 42 -10.31 4.62 4.23
C GLY A 42 -11.75 4.99 3.87
N GLY A 43 -11.90 6.14 3.19
CA GLY A 43 -13.20 6.71 2.83
C GLY A 43 -14.04 5.89 1.85
N GLY A 44 -13.44 4.91 1.16
CA GLY A 44 -14.15 3.97 0.28
C GLY A 44 -14.82 2.79 1.02
N GLN A 45 -14.59 2.67 2.32
CA GLN A 45 -15.20 1.60 3.11
C GLN A 45 -16.67 1.90 3.44
N PRO A 46 -17.52 0.86 3.55
CA PRO A 46 -18.92 1.03 3.90
C PRO A 46 -19.11 1.79 5.23
N ILE A 47 -19.98 2.79 5.19
CA ILE A 47 -20.33 3.58 6.39
C ILE A 47 -21.13 2.68 7.33
N GLN A 48 -20.72 2.65 8.60
CA GLN A 48 -21.42 1.92 9.64
C GLN A 48 -22.18 2.87 10.57
N PRO A 49 -23.34 2.44 11.13
CA PRO A 49 -24.04 3.21 12.14
C PRO A 49 -23.18 3.53 13.36
N GLN A 50 -23.51 4.62 14.07
CA GLN A 50 -22.71 5.09 15.20
C GLN A 50 -22.52 4.00 16.27
N TYR A 51 -23.59 3.30 16.64
CA TYR A 51 -23.51 2.26 17.67
C TYR A 51 -22.54 1.12 17.31
N VAL A 52 -22.41 0.78 16.01
CA VAL A 52 -21.40 -0.20 15.57
C VAL A 52 -20.00 0.36 15.69
N ARG A 53 -19.80 1.63 15.33
CA ARG A 53 -18.49 2.29 15.43
C ARG A 53 -18.01 2.44 16.88
N ASP A 54 -18.93 2.58 17.81
CA ASP A 54 -18.63 2.75 19.24
C ASP A 54 -18.33 1.40 19.94
N THR A 55 -18.80 0.29 19.38
CA THR A 55 -18.72 -1.02 20.03
C THR A 55 -17.82 -2.02 19.31
N VAL A 56 -17.48 -1.78 18.03
CA VAL A 56 -16.69 -2.69 17.20
C VAL A 56 -15.43 -2.02 16.68
N ASP A 57 -14.29 -2.64 16.86
CA ASP A 57 -13.07 -2.24 16.16
C ASP A 57 -13.17 -2.65 14.67
N LEU A 58 -13.75 -1.74 13.89
CA LEU A 58 -13.95 -1.96 12.46
C LEU A 58 -12.65 -2.17 11.69
N LYS A 59 -11.54 -1.58 12.13
CA LYS A 59 -10.24 -1.76 11.49
C LYS A 59 -9.75 -3.18 11.67
N ALA A 60 -9.82 -3.69 12.89
CA ALA A 60 -9.43 -5.06 13.20
C ALA A 60 -10.30 -6.09 12.45
N VAL A 61 -11.62 -5.90 12.44
CA VAL A 61 -12.56 -6.81 11.75
C VAL A 61 -12.31 -6.82 10.23
N ARG A 62 -12.14 -5.66 9.60
CA ARG A 62 -11.87 -5.54 8.17
C ARG A 62 -10.52 -6.12 7.79
N ALA A 63 -9.48 -5.82 8.58
CA ALA A 63 -8.15 -6.37 8.36
C ALA A 63 -8.17 -7.89 8.50
N LYS A 64 -8.83 -8.42 9.54
CA LYS A 64 -8.95 -9.86 9.75
C LYS A 64 -9.61 -10.56 8.55
N ALA A 65 -10.69 -9.99 8.00
CA ALA A 65 -11.35 -10.58 6.83
C ALA A 65 -10.41 -10.72 5.63
N LEU A 66 -9.58 -9.70 5.34
CA LEU A 66 -8.59 -9.75 4.27
C LEU A 66 -7.48 -10.76 4.55
N TYR A 67 -6.96 -10.80 5.77
CA TYR A 67 -5.92 -11.76 6.13
C TYR A 67 -6.41 -13.20 6.15
N ASP A 68 -7.63 -13.44 6.61
CA ASP A 68 -8.24 -14.78 6.59
C ASP A 68 -8.44 -15.26 5.14
N GLN A 69 -8.90 -14.37 4.25
CA GLN A 69 -9.04 -14.68 2.84
C GLN A 69 -7.68 -14.99 2.20
N ASP A 70 -6.69 -14.12 2.40
CA ASP A 70 -5.32 -14.34 1.89
C ASP A 70 -4.76 -15.68 2.39
N ALA A 71 -4.91 -15.97 3.68
CA ALA A 71 -4.42 -17.23 4.26
C ALA A 71 -5.12 -18.47 3.68
N SER A 72 -6.36 -18.34 3.24
CA SER A 72 -7.15 -19.43 2.62
C SER A 72 -6.77 -19.69 1.16
N MET A 73 -6.07 -18.75 0.50
CA MET A 73 -5.73 -18.88 -0.92
C MET A 73 -4.55 -19.82 -1.13
N ALA A 74 -4.68 -20.72 -2.10
CA ALA A 74 -3.58 -21.62 -2.50
C ALA A 74 -2.41 -20.86 -3.14
N LEU A 75 -2.71 -19.75 -3.84
CA LEU A 75 -1.73 -18.90 -4.50
C LEU A 75 -1.72 -17.53 -3.81
N ARG A 76 -0.68 -17.25 -3.03
CA ARG A 76 -0.59 -16.05 -2.20
C ARG A 76 0.42 -15.01 -2.71
N LYS A 77 1.32 -15.40 -3.59
CA LYS A 77 2.37 -14.51 -4.10
C LYS A 77 2.18 -14.25 -5.58
N SER A 78 2.18 -12.98 -5.97
CA SER A 78 1.95 -12.57 -7.36
C SER A 78 2.96 -13.19 -8.35
N HIS A 79 4.23 -13.30 -7.97
CA HIS A 79 5.27 -13.88 -8.82
C HIS A 79 5.15 -15.41 -8.98
N GLU A 80 4.33 -16.07 -8.20
CA GLU A 80 4.01 -17.51 -8.34
C GLU A 80 2.82 -17.72 -9.27
N SER A 81 2.03 -16.68 -9.55
CA SER A 81 0.86 -16.74 -10.44
C SER A 81 1.26 -17.15 -11.87
N PRO A 82 0.62 -18.18 -12.44
CA PRO A 82 0.88 -18.57 -13.82
C PRO A 82 0.52 -17.45 -14.81
N VAL A 83 -0.51 -16.65 -14.54
CA VAL A 83 -0.89 -15.50 -15.37
C VAL A 83 0.20 -14.43 -15.36
N VAL A 84 0.75 -14.10 -14.19
CA VAL A 84 1.86 -13.13 -14.09
C VAL A 84 3.10 -13.65 -14.79
N LYS A 85 3.43 -14.93 -14.63
CA LYS A 85 4.56 -15.55 -15.34
C LYS A 85 4.40 -15.51 -16.85
N ALA A 86 3.21 -15.86 -17.37
CA ALA A 86 2.91 -15.79 -18.80
C ALA A 86 3.01 -14.36 -19.32
N LEU A 87 2.47 -13.39 -18.58
CA LEU A 87 2.55 -11.97 -18.94
C LEU A 87 4.00 -11.51 -19.11
N TYR A 88 4.87 -11.86 -18.18
CA TYR A 88 6.28 -11.48 -18.26
C TYR A 88 7.08 -12.25 -19.31
N SER A 89 6.72 -13.51 -19.59
CA SER A 89 7.42 -14.30 -20.60
C SER A 89 6.94 -14.04 -22.03
N GLU A 90 5.68 -13.72 -22.23
CA GLU A 90 5.07 -13.63 -23.57
C GLU A 90 4.86 -12.17 -24.02
N TRP A 91 4.59 -11.25 -23.10
CA TRP A 91 4.32 -9.85 -23.41
C TRP A 91 5.47 -8.91 -23.08
N TYR A 92 6.12 -9.11 -21.94
CA TYR A 92 7.28 -8.33 -21.53
C TYR A 92 8.57 -9.07 -21.84
N ASP A 93 9.67 -8.33 -21.81
CA ASP A 93 11.03 -8.84 -22.04
C ASP A 93 11.66 -9.45 -20.76
N GLY A 94 10.83 -9.99 -19.87
CA GLY A 94 11.21 -10.57 -18.59
C GLY A 94 11.02 -9.63 -17.40
N PHE A 95 11.25 -10.16 -16.20
CA PHE A 95 11.18 -9.37 -14.97
C PHE A 95 12.26 -8.29 -14.96
N GLY A 96 11.84 -7.03 -14.79
CA GLY A 96 12.76 -5.89 -14.78
C GLY A 96 13.31 -5.49 -16.15
N GLY A 97 12.78 -6.05 -17.25
CA GLY A 97 13.13 -5.67 -18.60
C GLY A 97 12.70 -4.25 -18.98
N HIS A 98 13.26 -3.70 -20.05
CA HIS A 98 12.99 -2.33 -20.47
C HIS A 98 11.51 -2.06 -20.76
N LYS A 99 10.83 -2.98 -21.42
CA LYS A 99 9.41 -2.85 -21.74
C LYS A 99 8.55 -2.90 -20.47
N ALA A 100 8.84 -3.83 -19.56
CA ALA A 100 8.15 -3.91 -18.28
C ALA A 100 8.36 -2.63 -17.45
N HIS A 101 9.57 -2.11 -17.41
CA HIS A 101 9.88 -0.86 -16.72
C HIS A 101 9.12 0.34 -17.32
N HIS A 102 9.11 0.47 -18.64
CA HIS A 102 8.39 1.55 -19.33
C HIS A 102 6.88 1.51 -19.09
N ASP A 103 6.27 0.33 -19.18
CA ASP A 103 4.82 0.18 -19.16
C ASP A 103 4.24 0.14 -17.74
N LEU A 104 5.00 -0.38 -16.77
CA LEU A 104 4.52 -0.56 -15.39
C LEU A 104 4.93 0.56 -14.43
N HIS A 105 5.84 1.45 -14.83
CA HIS A 105 6.24 2.60 -14.03
C HIS A 105 5.60 3.88 -14.55
N THR A 106 5.06 4.66 -13.62
CA THR A 106 4.46 5.96 -13.93
C THR A 106 5.47 7.08 -13.68
N SER A 107 5.59 7.98 -14.65
CA SER A 107 6.30 9.24 -14.46
C SER A 107 5.33 10.34 -14.04
N TYR A 108 5.76 11.22 -13.15
CA TYR A 108 4.96 12.34 -12.66
C TYR A 108 5.42 13.64 -13.30
N VAL A 109 4.46 14.41 -13.80
CA VAL A 109 4.71 15.76 -14.33
C VAL A 109 3.96 16.80 -13.49
N PRO A 110 4.53 18.00 -13.28
CA PRO A 110 3.82 19.08 -12.61
C PRO A 110 2.54 19.42 -13.37
N ARG A 111 1.41 19.45 -12.66
CA ARG A 111 0.13 19.88 -13.23
C ARG A 111 -0.05 21.37 -12.99
N LYS A 112 -0.56 22.08 -14.01
CA LYS A 112 -0.95 23.48 -13.84
C LYS A 112 -2.11 23.56 -12.85
N LYS A 113 -2.10 24.60 -12.01
CA LYS A 113 -3.28 24.94 -11.22
C LYS A 113 -4.44 25.26 -12.17
N TYR A 114 -5.65 24.91 -11.77
CA TYR A 114 -6.83 25.30 -12.53
C TYR A 114 -6.82 26.83 -12.67
N SER A 115 -6.73 27.32 -13.92
CA SER A 115 -7.08 28.70 -14.20
C SER A 115 -8.60 28.81 -14.14
N LYS A 116 -9.11 29.78 -13.36
CA LYS A 116 -10.52 30.18 -13.46
C LYS A 116 -10.79 30.75 -14.84
#